data_17bba3720fbc7916e24879e182cfeb6c
#
_entry.id   17bba3720fbc7916e24879e182cfeb6c
#
_cell.length_a   1.000
_cell.length_b   1.000
_cell.length_c   1.000
_cell.angle_alpha   90.00
_cell.angle_beta   90.00
_cell.angle_gamma   90.00
#
_symmetry.space_group_name_H-M   'P 1'
#
loop_
_entity.id
_entity.type
_entity.pdbx_description
1 polymer ?
#
loop_
_entity_poly.entity_id
_entity_poly.type
_entity_poly.pdbx_seq_one_letter_code
_entity_poly.pdbx_strand_id
1 'polypeptide(L)'
;MQPAVPVPVQDDESLLLFALVRTTHVRRVLEIGGLHGESAMNFLRALKHKQRAVVYTIDRNRVDKIEMRHIPIQKDALKFTPADIGNEPVDLLLLDCHALRAQQHLVQALFNHNLLSKGAYIVLHDTGLHHGQFFKADPMLGLHPWPTNDSEYFIHQAVERQLGTWIAEKYAWQRLSFHDDSPTGTPQKFRHGLTVMQAPSDLGVPKYLDHWPGRGGYL
;
A
#
# COMPACT_ATOMS: atom_id res chain seq x y z
N MET A 1 19.55 24.38 -5.73
CA MET A 1 18.91 23.18 -6.35
C MET A 1 17.75 22.81 -5.44
N GLN A 2 16.54 22.77 -5.93
CA GLN A 2 15.45 22.20 -5.15
C GLN A 2 15.71 20.68 -5.08
N PRO A 3 15.55 20.03 -3.90
CA PRO A 3 15.62 18.59 -3.83
C PRO A 3 14.55 18.01 -4.77
N ALA A 4 14.92 17.00 -5.53
CA ALA A 4 13.96 16.26 -6.34
C ALA A 4 12.87 15.71 -5.41
N VAL A 5 11.62 16.01 -5.71
CA VAL A 5 10.47 15.51 -4.94
C VAL A 5 10.32 14.04 -5.28
N PRO A 6 10.36 13.13 -4.30
CA PRO A 6 10.04 11.74 -4.57
C PRO A 6 8.62 11.66 -5.15
N VAL A 7 8.45 10.95 -6.26
CA VAL A 7 7.12 10.73 -6.85
C VAL A 7 6.52 9.51 -6.14
N PRO A 8 5.57 9.70 -5.26
CA PRO A 8 5.15 8.64 -4.33
C PRO A 8 4.43 7.50 -5.05
N VAL A 9 3.51 7.81 -5.95
CA VAL A 9 2.75 6.83 -6.74
C VAL A 9 2.75 7.30 -8.18
N GLN A 10 3.12 6.43 -9.12
CA GLN A 10 3.20 6.80 -10.54
C GLN A 10 1.81 7.08 -11.12
N ASP A 11 1.74 7.82 -12.23
CA ASP A 11 0.46 8.27 -12.81
C ASP A 11 -0.49 7.12 -13.17
N ASP A 12 0.04 6.02 -13.72
CA ASP A 12 -0.75 4.84 -14.07
C ASP A 12 -1.22 4.04 -12.84
N GLU A 13 -0.40 3.96 -11.79
CA GLU A 13 -0.77 3.38 -10.50
C GLU A 13 -1.82 4.25 -9.82
N SER A 14 -1.65 5.56 -9.86
CA SER A 14 -2.65 6.54 -9.36
C SER A 14 -3.98 6.40 -10.10
N LEU A 15 -3.96 6.19 -11.42
CA LEU A 15 -5.17 5.97 -12.21
C LEU A 15 -5.86 4.66 -11.81
N LEU A 16 -5.10 3.58 -11.60
CA LEU A 16 -5.64 2.30 -11.13
C LEU A 16 -6.29 2.45 -9.76
N LEU A 17 -5.60 3.09 -8.81
CA LEU A 17 -6.14 3.34 -7.46
C LEU A 17 -7.39 4.21 -7.49
N PHE A 18 -7.39 5.26 -8.33
CA PHE A 18 -8.58 6.08 -8.55
C PHE A 18 -9.74 5.25 -9.06
N ALA A 19 -9.53 4.44 -10.10
CA ALA A 19 -10.56 3.60 -10.69
C ALA A 19 -11.07 2.57 -9.68
N LEU A 20 -10.18 1.89 -8.94
CA LEU A 20 -10.55 0.94 -7.90
C LEU A 20 -11.47 1.58 -6.86
N VAL A 21 -11.07 2.71 -6.29
CA VAL A 21 -11.87 3.41 -5.28
C VAL A 21 -13.16 3.95 -5.87
N ARG A 22 -13.14 4.47 -7.09
CA ARG A 22 -14.30 5.09 -7.74
C ARG A 22 -15.41 4.10 -8.05
N THR A 23 -15.06 2.91 -8.52
CA THR A 23 -16.00 1.91 -9.06
C THR A 23 -16.46 0.87 -8.05
N THR A 24 -15.79 0.75 -6.90
CA THR A 24 -16.11 -0.24 -5.87
C THR A 24 -16.87 0.37 -4.68
N HIS A 25 -17.11 -0.43 -3.65
CA HIS A 25 -17.80 -0.02 -2.42
C HIS A 25 -16.94 0.84 -1.47
N VAL A 26 -15.65 1.02 -1.74
CA VAL A 26 -14.71 1.73 -0.88
C VAL A 26 -15.21 3.13 -0.51
N ARG A 27 -15.23 3.43 0.79
CA ARG A 27 -15.57 4.73 1.38
C ARG A 27 -14.56 5.17 2.43
N ARG A 28 -13.98 4.23 3.16
CA ARG A 28 -13.03 4.47 4.23
C ARG A 28 -11.67 3.94 3.81
N VAL A 29 -10.74 4.86 3.61
CA VAL A 29 -9.36 4.55 3.21
C VAL A 29 -8.44 4.82 4.38
N LEU A 30 -7.53 3.88 4.67
CA LEU A 30 -6.40 4.06 5.55
C LEU A 30 -5.11 3.97 4.74
N GLU A 31 -4.31 4.99 4.80
CA GLU A 31 -3.01 5.08 4.15
C GLU A 31 -1.90 5.14 5.19
N ILE A 32 -0.83 4.40 4.96
CA ILE A 32 0.37 4.40 5.79
C ILE A 32 1.57 4.80 4.93
N GLY A 33 2.15 5.98 5.25
CA GLY A 33 3.16 6.61 4.41
C GLY A 33 2.51 7.61 3.46
N GLY A 34 2.15 8.78 3.97
CA GLY A 34 1.42 9.79 3.19
C GLY A 34 2.30 10.82 2.52
N LEU A 35 3.55 10.92 2.92
CA LEU A 35 4.55 11.87 2.43
C LEU A 35 3.96 13.30 2.23
N HIS A 36 3.68 13.68 0.99
CA HIS A 36 3.09 14.99 0.64
C HIS A 36 1.56 14.95 0.45
N GLY A 37 0.92 13.78 0.63
CA GLY A 37 -0.53 13.62 0.54
C GLY A 37 -1.07 13.46 -0.88
N GLU A 38 -0.24 13.15 -1.87
CA GLU A 38 -0.67 13.01 -3.27
C GLU A 38 -1.61 11.83 -3.47
N SER A 39 -1.29 10.67 -2.90
CA SER A 39 -2.16 9.49 -2.88
C SER A 39 -3.47 9.78 -2.12
N ALA A 40 -3.40 10.44 -0.95
CA ALA A 40 -4.57 10.87 -0.21
C ALA A 40 -5.47 11.80 -1.06
N MET A 41 -4.88 12.75 -1.80
CA MET A 41 -5.63 13.62 -2.71
C MET A 41 -6.31 12.82 -3.83
N ASN A 42 -5.62 11.83 -4.38
CA ASN A 42 -6.17 10.94 -5.40
C ASN A 42 -7.38 10.16 -4.88
N PHE A 43 -7.29 9.61 -3.67
CA PHE A 43 -8.41 8.95 -3.01
C PHE A 43 -9.58 9.89 -2.74
N LEU A 44 -9.33 11.08 -2.24
CA LEU A 44 -10.37 12.08 -2.00
C LEU A 44 -11.13 12.46 -3.29
N ARG A 45 -10.42 12.60 -4.41
CA ARG A 45 -11.01 12.84 -5.74
C ARG A 45 -11.89 11.66 -6.16
N ALA A 46 -11.41 10.43 -6.00
CA ALA A 46 -12.19 9.23 -6.32
C ALA A 46 -13.45 9.10 -5.46
N LEU A 47 -13.37 9.53 -4.20
CA LEU A 47 -14.46 9.49 -3.22
C LEU A 47 -15.44 10.67 -3.30
N LYS A 48 -15.23 11.64 -4.21
CA LYS A 48 -15.96 12.92 -4.25
C LYS A 48 -17.49 12.81 -4.14
N HIS A 49 -18.07 11.75 -4.72
CA HIS A 49 -19.54 11.57 -4.74
C HIS A 49 -20.02 10.49 -3.75
N LYS A 50 -19.15 9.97 -2.91
CA LYS A 50 -19.50 8.95 -1.91
C LYS A 50 -19.83 9.61 -0.57
N GLN A 51 -21.00 9.32 -0.06
CA GLN A 51 -21.43 9.83 1.25
C GLN A 51 -20.62 9.18 2.38
N ARG A 52 -20.33 9.94 3.42
CA ARG A 52 -19.58 9.49 4.62
C ARG A 52 -18.19 8.93 4.29
N ALA A 53 -17.63 9.33 3.15
CA ALA A 53 -16.29 8.90 2.77
C ALA A 53 -15.23 9.66 3.58
N VAL A 54 -14.14 8.96 3.95
CA VAL A 54 -13.02 9.51 4.72
C VAL A 54 -11.71 8.85 4.30
N VAL A 55 -10.64 9.62 4.34
CA VAL A 55 -9.26 9.16 4.14
C VAL A 55 -8.47 9.47 5.40
N TYR A 56 -7.93 8.44 6.03
CA TYR A 56 -6.96 8.54 7.12
C TYR A 56 -5.57 8.34 6.55
N THR A 57 -4.64 9.20 6.91
CA THR A 57 -3.23 9.09 6.52
C THR A 57 -2.37 9.09 7.76
N ILE A 58 -1.68 7.99 8.02
CA ILE A 58 -0.71 7.86 9.12
C ILE A 58 0.70 8.01 8.55
N ASP A 59 1.43 8.98 9.07
CA ASP A 59 2.84 9.18 8.73
C ASP A 59 3.61 9.66 9.98
N ARG A 60 4.90 9.33 10.07
CA ARG A 60 5.79 9.86 11.11
C ARG A 60 5.98 11.35 10.98
N ASN A 61 6.04 11.81 9.74
CA ASN A 61 6.11 13.21 9.40
C ASN A 61 4.71 13.82 9.39
N ARG A 62 4.67 15.13 9.47
CA ARG A 62 3.42 15.85 9.34
C ARG A 62 2.95 15.80 7.87
N VAL A 63 1.74 15.34 7.68
CA VAL A 63 1.01 15.47 6.41
C VAL A 63 -0.03 16.57 6.58
N ASP A 64 -0.07 17.54 5.66
CA ASP A 64 -1.02 18.63 5.75
C ASP A 64 -2.43 18.16 5.41
N LYS A 65 -3.41 18.72 6.11
CA LYS A 65 -4.81 18.42 5.87
C LYS A 65 -5.25 19.00 4.51
N ILE A 66 -5.74 18.15 3.61
CA ILE A 66 -6.13 18.53 2.26
C ILE A 66 -7.56 19.10 2.25
N GLU A 67 -8.52 18.39 2.85
CA GLU A 67 -9.93 18.81 2.95
C GLU A 67 -10.60 18.19 4.20
N MET A 68 -11.90 18.49 4.43
CA MET A 68 -12.59 18.02 5.65
C MET A 68 -12.62 16.50 5.81
N ARG A 69 -12.67 15.74 4.72
CA ARG A 69 -12.70 14.27 4.74
C ARG A 69 -11.31 13.63 4.85
N HIS A 70 -10.25 14.43 4.90
CA HIS A 70 -8.90 13.97 5.15
C HIS A 70 -8.55 14.13 6.62
N ILE A 71 -8.13 13.04 7.24
CA ILE A 71 -7.71 12.98 8.64
C ILE A 71 -6.24 12.54 8.68
N PRO A 72 -5.30 13.50 8.60
CA PRO A 72 -3.88 13.20 8.76
C PRO A 72 -3.57 12.96 10.23
N ILE A 73 -2.78 11.91 10.50
CA ILE A 73 -2.40 11.47 11.84
C ILE A 73 -0.87 11.36 11.87
N GLN A 74 -0.22 12.31 12.55
CA GLN A 74 1.23 12.25 12.73
C GLN A 74 1.56 11.21 13.81
N LYS A 75 1.93 9.99 13.39
CA LYS A 75 2.18 8.87 14.29
C LYS A 75 3.08 7.82 13.64
N ASP A 76 3.88 7.12 14.42
CA ASP A 76 4.52 5.89 13.97
C ASP A 76 3.47 4.78 13.86
N ALA A 77 3.45 4.06 12.73
CA ALA A 77 2.50 2.98 12.50
C ALA A 77 2.60 1.83 13.52
N LEU A 78 3.75 1.66 14.18
CA LEU A 78 3.90 0.74 15.32
C LEU A 78 3.03 1.14 16.55
N LYS A 79 2.59 2.38 16.60
CA LYS A 79 1.74 2.91 17.68
C LYS A 79 0.28 3.01 17.28
N PHE A 80 -0.08 2.44 16.14
CA PHE A 80 -1.46 2.41 15.66
C PHE A 80 -2.40 1.77 16.69
N THR A 81 -3.54 2.39 16.87
CA THR A 81 -4.65 1.86 17.68
C THR A 81 -5.96 1.99 16.92
N PRO A 82 -6.96 1.15 17.19
CA PRO A 82 -8.28 1.25 16.58
C PRO A 82 -8.93 2.63 16.69
N ALA A 83 -8.67 3.35 17.79
CA ALA A 83 -9.18 4.70 18.01
C ALA A 83 -8.70 5.73 16.97
N ASP A 84 -7.54 5.51 16.37
CA ASP A 84 -6.99 6.40 15.33
C ASP A 84 -7.91 6.50 14.11
N ILE A 85 -8.68 5.46 13.83
CA ILE A 85 -9.67 5.39 12.75
C ILE A 85 -11.11 5.34 13.25
N GLY A 86 -11.33 5.77 14.49
CA GLY A 86 -12.67 5.84 15.10
C GLY A 86 -13.28 4.47 15.44
N ASN A 87 -12.46 3.42 15.58
CA ASN A 87 -12.87 2.03 15.82
C ASN A 87 -13.83 1.47 14.75
N GLU A 88 -13.78 2.00 13.54
CA GLU A 88 -14.62 1.55 12.42
C GLU A 88 -13.79 0.87 11.34
N PRO A 89 -14.35 -0.16 10.67
CA PRO A 89 -13.64 -0.86 9.60
C PRO A 89 -13.27 0.05 8.44
N VAL A 90 -12.13 -0.22 7.80
CA VAL A 90 -11.69 0.40 6.56
C VAL A 90 -11.94 -0.52 5.37
N ASP A 91 -12.21 0.08 4.23
CA ASP A 91 -12.52 -0.64 2.99
C ASP A 91 -11.28 -0.80 2.10
N LEU A 92 -10.29 0.06 2.30
CA LEU A 92 -9.01 0.00 1.60
C LEU A 92 -7.88 0.44 2.54
N LEU A 93 -6.83 -0.37 2.58
CA LEU A 93 -5.56 -0.07 3.24
C LEU A 93 -4.48 0.08 2.17
N LEU A 94 -3.82 1.24 2.10
CA LEU A 94 -2.60 1.45 1.33
C LEU A 94 -1.39 1.39 2.24
N LEU A 95 -0.39 0.60 1.87
CA LEU A 95 0.87 0.41 2.59
C LEU A 95 2.04 0.88 1.73
N ASP A 96 2.69 1.96 2.17
CA ASP A 96 3.79 2.65 1.45
C ASP A 96 4.77 3.31 2.45
N CYS A 97 5.17 2.61 3.49
CA CYS A 97 6.05 3.19 4.50
C CYS A 97 7.39 2.47 4.69
N HIS A 98 7.69 1.47 3.88
CA HIS A 98 8.95 0.71 3.82
C HIS A 98 9.46 0.16 5.16
N ALA A 99 8.56 -0.03 6.14
CA ALA A 99 8.89 -0.52 7.47
C ALA A 99 8.14 -1.82 7.77
N LEU A 100 8.74 -2.98 7.44
CA LEU A 100 8.09 -4.29 7.50
C LEU A 100 7.38 -4.55 8.84
N ARG A 101 8.08 -4.33 9.97
CA ARG A 101 7.49 -4.58 11.30
C ARG A 101 6.31 -3.68 11.60
N ALA A 102 6.38 -2.40 11.19
CA ALA A 102 5.29 -1.46 11.41
C ALA A 102 4.06 -1.85 10.58
N GLN A 103 4.26 -2.24 9.33
CA GLN A 103 3.19 -2.68 8.45
C GLN A 103 2.58 -4.00 8.92
N GLN A 104 3.40 -4.98 9.34
CA GLN A 104 2.91 -6.24 9.91
C GLN A 104 2.09 -6.00 11.18
N HIS A 105 2.58 -5.16 12.10
CA HIS A 105 1.87 -4.80 13.32
C HIS A 105 0.49 -4.20 13.02
N LEU A 106 0.45 -3.24 12.11
CA LEU A 106 -0.80 -2.58 11.73
C LEU A 106 -1.78 -3.55 11.08
N VAL A 107 -1.32 -4.36 10.12
CA VAL A 107 -2.16 -5.38 9.47
C VAL A 107 -2.72 -6.34 10.51
N GLN A 108 -1.87 -6.85 11.43
CA GLN A 108 -2.34 -7.71 12.51
C GLN A 108 -3.37 -7.03 13.42
N ALA A 109 -3.14 -5.75 13.77
CA ALA A 109 -4.09 -5.00 14.58
C ALA A 109 -5.45 -4.87 13.89
N LEU A 110 -5.46 -4.55 12.59
CA LEU A 110 -6.69 -4.47 11.81
C LEU A 110 -7.45 -5.81 11.79
N PHE A 111 -6.75 -6.92 11.61
CA PHE A 111 -7.37 -8.25 11.64
C PHE A 111 -7.88 -8.60 13.03
N ASN A 112 -7.06 -8.43 14.06
CA ASN A 112 -7.41 -8.81 15.45
C ASN A 112 -8.62 -8.04 15.98
N HIS A 113 -8.83 -6.82 15.50
CA HIS A 113 -9.95 -5.98 15.92
C HIS A 113 -11.10 -5.94 14.91
N ASN A 114 -11.10 -6.79 13.87
CA ASN A 114 -12.12 -6.83 12.81
C ASN A 114 -12.30 -5.45 12.13
N LEU A 115 -11.20 -4.73 11.89
CA LEU A 115 -11.21 -3.39 11.30
C LEU A 115 -10.95 -3.38 9.79
N LEU A 116 -11.12 -4.50 9.12
CA LEU A 116 -11.21 -4.61 7.67
C LEU A 116 -12.63 -4.99 7.28
N SER A 117 -13.24 -4.21 6.40
CA SER A 117 -14.58 -4.49 5.88
C SER A 117 -14.60 -5.81 5.09
N LYS A 118 -15.77 -6.42 4.97
CA LYS A 118 -15.96 -7.52 4.02
C LYS A 118 -15.56 -7.08 2.61
N GLY A 119 -14.70 -7.86 1.95
CA GLY A 119 -14.20 -7.53 0.63
C GLY A 119 -13.27 -6.32 0.60
N ALA A 120 -12.69 -5.92 1.74
CA ALA A 120 -11.72 -4.83 1.79
C ALA A 120 -10.50 -5.12 0.91
N TYR A 121 -9.86 -4.05 0.46
CA TYR A 121 -8.63 -4.14 -0.31
C TYR A 121 -7.42 -3.79 0.57
N ILE A 122 -6.34 -4.56 0.42
CA ILE A 122 -5.00 -4.15 0.84
C ILE A 122 -4.20 -3.89 -0.42
N VAL A 123 -3.62 -2.71 -0.50
CA VAL A 123 -2.77 -2.27 -1.59
C VAL A 123 -1.37 -2.05 -1.05
N LEU A 124 -0.41 -2.62 -1.72
CA LEU A 124 1.00 -2.51 -1.40
C LEU A 124 1.69 -1.81 -2.57
N HIS A 125 2.34 -0.70 -2.31
CA HIS A 125 3.20 -0.01 -3.26
C HIS A 125 4.60 -0.63 -3.27
N ASP A 126 5.45 -0.32 -4.25
CA ASP A 126 6.85 -0.80 -4.37
C ASP A 126 7.04 -2.34 -4.41
N THR A 127 6.03 -3.08 -4.78
CA THR A 127 6.09 -4.55 -4.80
C THR A 127 6.84 -5.12 -5.99
N GLY A 128 7.13 -4.31 -7.01
CA GLY A 128 7.99 -4.66 -8.15
C GLY A 128 9.47 -4.71 -7.81
N LEU A 129 9.87 -4.07 -6.72
CA LEU A 129 11.27 -4.00 -6.31
C LEU A 129 11.71 -5.30 -5.63
N HIS A 130 12.94 -5.73 -5.93
CA HIS A 130 13.53 -6.95 -5.37
C HIS A 130 14.51 -6.63 -4.24
N HIS A 131 14.60 -7.52 -3.27
CA HIS A 131 15.61 -7.42 -2.22
C HIS A 131 17.03 -7.44 -2.84
N GLY A 132 17.88 -6.52 -2.38
CA GLY A 132 19.26 -6.41 -2.85
C GLY A 132 19.43 -5.68 -4.18
N GLN A 133 18.37 -5.18 -4.80
CA GLN A 133 18.53 -4.26 -5.94
C GLN A 133 19.23 -2.97 -5.50
N PHE A 134 20.19 -2.56 -6.28
CA PHE A 134 20.91 -1.30 -6.08
C PHE A 134 20.25 -0.23 -6.93
N PHE A 135 19.93 0.89 -6.32
CA PHE A 135 19.41 2.05 -7.00
C PHE A 135 20.44 3.18 -6.92
N LYS A 136 20.73 3.79 -8.05
CA LYS A 136 21.48 5.05 -8.07
C LYS A 136 20.49 6.17 -7.76
N ALA A 137 20.87 7.06 -6.86
CA ALA A 137 20.11 8.28 -6.64
C ALA A 137 20.15 9.11 -7.94
N ASP A 138 19.05 9.19 -8.64
CA ASP A 138 18.89 10.05 -9.80
C ASP A 138 18.18 11.32 -9.35
N PRO A 139 18.84 12.50 -9.41
CA PRO A 139 18.20 13.76 -9.05
C PRO A 139 16.94 14.09 -9.87
N MET A 140 16.84 13.51 -11.07
CA MET A 140 15.71 13.70 -11.98
C MET A 140 14.52 12.77 -11.66
N LEU A 141 14.79 11.60 -11.06
CA LEU A 141 13.79 10.58 -10.77
C LEU A 141 13.26 10.64 -9.32
N GLY A 142 13.81 11.55 -8.51
CA GLY A 142 13.34 11.78 -7.14
C GLY A 142 13.52 10.62 -6.16
N LEU A 143 14.33 9.62 -6.53
CA LEU A 143 14.69 8.56 -5.61
C LEU A 143 15.62 9.14 -4.54
N HIS A 144 15.08 9.47 -3.40
CA HIS A 144 15.90 9.74 -2.23
C HIS A 144 16.56 8.45 -1.79
N PRO A 145 17.91 8.39 -1.82
CA PRO A 145 18.57 7.34 -1.08
C PRO A 145 18.13 7.50 0.39
N TRP A 146 17.67 6.43 0.98
CA TRP A 146 17.66 6.34 2.43
C TRP A 146 19.04 6.82 2.91
N PRO A 147 19.16 7.67 3.93
CA PRO A 147 20.44 8.28 4.29
C PRO A 147 21.40 7.21 4.78
N THR A 148 22.06 6.58 3.86
CA THR A 148 23.30 5.87 4.10
C THR A 148 24.39 6.84 3.71
N ASN A 149 25.14 7.29 4.69
CA ASN A 149 26.27 8.16 4.50
C ASN A 149 27.09 7.65 3.30
N ASP A 150 27.31 8.49 2.31
CA ASP A 150 28.32 8.40 1.26
C ASP A 150 28.08 7.53 0.02
N SER A 151 26.92 6.95 -0.24
CA SER A 151 26.77 6.24 -1.51
C SER A 151 25.65 6.78 -2.38
N GLU A 152 25.96 7.00 -3.65
CA GLU A 152 24.98 7.28 -4.70
C GLU A 152 24.00 6.11 -4.93
N TYR A 153 24.11 5.06 -4.13
CA TYR A 153 23.35 3.82 -4.26
C TYR A 153 22.71 3.42 -2.94
N PHE A 154 21.52 2.87 -3.00
CA PHE A 154 20.87 2.24 -1.85
C PHE A 154 20.38 0.83 -2.22
N ILE A 155 20.27 -0.02 -1.20
CA ILE A 155 19.76 -1.38 -1.37
C ILE A 155 18.31 -1.41 -0.95
N HIS A 156 17.43 -1.76 -1.88
CA HIS A 156 16.02 -1.95 -1.56
C HIS A 156 15.80 -3.27 -0.80
N GLN A 157 15.02 -3.22 0.27
CA GLN A 157 14.75 -4.39 1.10
C GLN A 157 13.50 -5.17 0.66
N ALA A 158 12.83 -4.73 -0.39
CA ALA A 158 11.59 -5.34 -0.90
C ALA A 158 10.55 -5.58 0.21
N VAL A 159 10.37 -4.59 1.07
CA VAL A 159 9.53 -4.69 2.28
C VAL A 159 8.10 -5.04 1.93
N GLU A 160 7.52 -4.32 1.01
CA GLU A 160 6.12 -4.47 0.59
C GLU A 160 5.90 -5.80 -0.14
N ARG A 161 6.88 -6.27 -0.92
CA ARG A 161 6.86 -7.61 -1.53
C ARG A 161 6.86 -8.72 -0.49
N GLN A 162 7.71 -8.62 0.54
CA GLN A 162 7.76 -9.57 1.66
C GLN A 162 6.44 -9.56 2.45
N LEU A 163 5.89 -8.37 2.69
CA LEU A 163 4.62 -8.21 3.37
C LEU A 163 3.47 -8.84 2.58
N GLY A 164 3.42 -8.62 1.27
CA GLY A 164 2.41 -9.22 0.38
C GLY A 164 2.46 -10.75 0.40
N THR A 165 3.65 -11.33 0.39
CA THR A 165 3.84 -12.78 0.54
C THR A 165 3.33 -13.26 1.90
N TRP A 166 3.73 -12.59 2.97
CA TRP A 166 3.29 -12.92 4.32
C TRP A 166 1.77 -12.85 4.49
N ILE A 167 1.11 -11.81 3.93
CA ILE A 167 -0.36 -11.69 3.97
C ILE A 167 -1.00 -12.84 3.20
N ALA A 168 -0.52 -13.14 1.98
CA ALA A 168 -1.07 -14.18 1.14
C ALA A 168 -0.97 -15.56 1.80
N GLU A 169 0.16 -15.87 2.42
CA GLU A 169 0.37 -17.14 3.12
C GLU A 169 -0.48 -17.25 4.38
N LYS A 170 -0.52 -16.18 5.19
CA LYS A 170 -1.20 -16.20 6.48
C LYS A 170 -2.71 -16.20 6.38
N TYR A 171 -3.27 -15.47 5.39
CA TYR A 171 -4.70 -15.20 5.29
C TYR A 171 -5.35 -15.77 4.03
N ALA A 172 -4.57 -16.46 3.17
CA ALA A 172 -5.01 -17.05 1.91
C ALA A 172 -5.73 -16.05 0.96
N TRP A 173 -5.27 -14.79 0.93
CA TRP A 173 -5.88 -13.76 0.11
C TRP A 173 -5.45 -13.87 -1.34
N GLN A 174 -6.39 -13.62 -2.23
CA GLN A 174 -6.09 -13.46 -3.66
C GLN A 174 -5.31 -12.16 -3.86
N ARG A 175 -4.30 -12.21 -4.73
CA ARG A 175 -3.49 -11.05 -5.08
C ARG A 175 -3.40 -10.87 -6.58
N LEU A 176 -3.37 -9.62 -7.00
CA LEU A 176 -3.07 -9.20 -8.36
C LEU A 176 -1.91 -8.21 -8.30
N SER A 177 -0.80 -8.55 -8.94
CA SER A 177 0.40 -7.72 -8.95
C SER A 177 0.60 -7.11 -10.33
N PHE A 178 0.86 -5.83 -10.35
CA PHE A 178 1.16 -5.03 -11.53
C PHE A 178 2.64 -4.67 -11.46
N HIS A 179 3.47 -5.53 -12.03
CA HIS A 179 4.90 -5.29 -12.14
C HIS A 179 5.27 -5.27 -13.61
N ASP A 180 6.18 -4.39 -13.96
CA ASP A 180 6.84 -4.45 -15.25
C ASP A 180 8.15 -5.23 -15.04
N ASP A 181 8.07 -6.55 -15.12
CA ASP A 181 9.25 -7.40 -15.23
C ASP A 181 9.81 -7.20 -16.65
N SER A 182 10.46 -6.07 -16.90
CA SER A 182 11.13 -5.86 -18.18
C SER A 182 12.27 -6.89 -18.30
N PRO A 183 12.15 -7.87 -19.20
CA PRO A 183 13.18 -8.89 -19.36
C PRO A 183 14.46 -8.33 -20.00
N THR A 184 14.46 -7.08 -20.41
CA THR A 184 15.54 -6.49 -21.20
C THR A 184 16.59 -5.75 -20.38
N GLY A 185 16.42 -5.66 -19.04
CA GLY A 185 17.42 -5.02 -18.17
C GLY A 185 17.69 -3.54 -18.46
N THR A 186 17.00 -2.95 -19.44
CA THR A 186 17.06 -1.50 -19.65
C THR A 186 16.31 -0.83 -18.50
N PRO A 187 16.91 0.18 -17.86
CA PRO A 187 16.24 0.96 -16.83
C PRO A 187 15.15 1.80 -17.51
N GLN A 188 14.07 1.16 -17.89
CA GLN A 188 12.86 1.88 -18.20
C GLN A 188 12.36 2.45 -16.88
N LYS A 189 11.85 3.67 -16.95
CA LYS A 189 11.25 4.44 -15.88
C LYS A 189 10.72 3.50 -14.81
N PHE A 190 11.40 3.44 -13.68
CA PHE A 190 11.17 2.47 -12.62
C PHE A 190 9.71 2.45 -12.24
N ARG A 191 9.00 1.42 -12.63
CA ARG A 191 7.73 1.10 -12.03
C ARG A 191 8.03 0.40 -10.72
N HIS A 192 7.70 1.05 -9.66
CA HIS A 192 7.88 0.49 -8.34
C HIS A 192 6.96 -0.71 -8.11
N GLY A 193 5.86 -0.78 -8.86
CA GLY A 193 4.92 -1.89 -8.86
C GLY A 193 3.89 -1.80 -7.75
N LEU A 194 2.69 -2.25 -8.07
CA LEU A 194 1.55 -2.25 -7.18
C LEU A 194 1.00 -3.67 -7.04
N THR A 195 0.71 -4.08 -5.82
CA THR A 195 -0.03 -5.32 -5.56
C THR A 195 -1.34 -5.00 -4.87
N VAL A 196 -2.43 -5.44 -5.47
CA VAL A 196 -3.78 -5.34 -4.89
C VAL A 196 -4.19 -6.71 -4.38
N MET A 197 -4.60 -6.78 -3.13
CA MET A 197 -5.14 -7.95 -2.47
C MET A 197 -6.58 -7.66 -2.02
N GLN A 198 -7.47 -8.61 -2.14
CA GLN A 198 -8.84 -8.46 -1.68
C GLN A 198 -9.16 -9.48 -0.60
N ALA A 199 -9.73 -9.01 0.50
CA ALA A 199 -10.26 -9.88 1.55
C ALA A 199 -11.36 -10.78 0.98
N PRO A 200 -11.40 -12.05 1.36
CA PRO A 200 -12.56 -12.88 1.10
C PRO A 200 -13.83 -12.21 1.62
N SER A 201 -14.92 -12.35 0.89
CA SER A 201 -16.23 -11.82 1.31
C SER A 201 -16.73 -12.45 2.61
N ASP A 202 -16.32 -13.65 2.88
CA ASP A 202 -16.39 -14.30 4.19
C ASP A 202 -14.97 -14.34 4.75
N LEU A 203 -14.73 -13.76 5.92
CA LEU A 203 -13.41 -13.73 6.58
C LEU A 203 -12.91 -15.14 7.00
N GLY A 204 -13.45 -16.20 6.38
CA GLY A 204 -12.99 -17.58 6.48
C GLY A 204 -12.33 -18.03 5.18
N VAL A 205 -11.56 -19.09 5.27
CA VAL A 205 -11.06 -19.81 4.09
C VAL A 205 -12.25 -20.10 3.18
N PRO A 206 -12.24 -19.67 1.92
CA PRO A 206 -13.37 -19.93 1.02
C PRO A 206 -13.65 -21.43 1.02
N LYS A 207 -14.88 -21.83 1.35
CA LYS A 207 -15.28 -23.26 1.45
C LYS A 207 -15.01 -24.03 0.15
N TYR A 208 -14.93 -23.34 -1.00
CA TYR A 208 -14.61 -23.97 -2.28
C TYR A 208 -13.15 -24.44 -2.37
N LEU A 209 -12.23 -23.93 -1.54
CA LEU A 209 -10.85 -24.44 -1.51
C LEU A 209 -10.75 -25.83 -0.86
N ASP A 210 -11.71 -26.21 -0.03
CA ASP A 210 -11.77 -27.55 0.56
C ASP A 210 -12.13 -28.62 -0.48
N HIS A 211 -12.74 -28.21 -1.60
CA HIS A 211 -13.18 -29.08 -2.69
C HIS A 211 -12.43 -28.89 -3.99
N TRP A 212 -11.32 -28.10 -3.99
CA TRP A 212 -10.52 -27.91 -5.19
C TRP A 212 -9.80 -29.22 -5.54
N PRO A 213 -10.14 -29.88 -6.68
CA PRO A 213 -9.56 -31.19 -7.02
C PRO A 213 -8.06 -31.14 -7.37
N GLY A 214 -7.43 -29.97 -7.28
CA GLY A 214 -6.05 -29.74 -7.71
C GLY A 214 -5.00 -29.63 -6.61
N ARG A 215 -5.27 -30.04 -5.36
CA ARG A 215 -4.22 -30.08 -4.33
C ARG A 215 -3.04 -31.01 -4.61
N GLY A 216 -3.00 -31.65 -5.76
CA GLY A 216 -1.99 -32.65 -6.13
C GLY A 216 -1.09 -32.33 -7.31
N GLY A 217 -1.03 -31.11 -7.85
CA GLY A 217 -0.39 -31.02 -9.14
C GLY A 217 0.35 -29.76 -9.59
N TYR A 218 0.50 -28.72 -8.78
CA TYR A 218 1.27 -27.55 -9.19
C TYR A 218 2.07 -26.98 -8.01
N LEU A 219 3.15 -27.64 -7.69
CA LEU A 219 4.36 -27.07 -7.11
C LEU A 219 5.47 -27.21 -8.15
#